data_108d517c838a78fd5c1fa25dcfbb8fa9
#
_entry.id   108d517c838a78fd5c1fa25dcfbb8fa9
#
_cell.length_a   1.000
_cell.length_b   1.000
_cell.length_c   1.000
_cell.angle_alpha   90.00
_cell.angle_beta   90.00
_cell.angle_gamma   90.00
#
_symmetry.space_group_name_H-M   'P 1'
#
loop_
_entity.id
_entity.type
_entity.pdbx_description
1 polymer ?
#
loop_
_entity_poly.entity_id
_entity_poly.type
_entity_poly.pdbx_seq_one_letter_code
_entity_poly.pdbx_strand_id
1 'polypeptide(L)'
;MGNRKALFFDIDGTLFSETDRNVPESASRALEKARSRGHLVFVNTGRTWCETEQIRTLVDVDGWLCGCGTYIVAEGSVLYDRRIPKERGEEIKAAVIRCGLDGVLEGVEACYMQKAPSPMKKVEDCRKGFMAMGIISDYTWEDTCYDFSKFCLMTDENSRMDELKKEIGRDMEIIDRGDDFFEIVPKGHSKATAIEMILKRFGLEREDAWVFGDSMNDLPMFQYALNKVLMGKHDRGLEPYAAFVTKTVEEDGIAYAMETLGLI
;
A
#
# COMPACT_ATOMS: atom_id res chain seq x y z
N MET A 1 -13.06 10.15 -29.58
CA MET A 1 -13.04 9.93 -28.12
C MET A 1 -11.66 9.40 -27.81
N GLY A 2 -10.91 10.03 -26.89
CA GLY A 2 -9.59 9.54 -26.48
C GLY A 2 -9.74 8.14 -25.86
N ASN A 3 -8.70 7.31 -25.99
CA ASN A 3 -8.71 5.97 -25.42
C ASN A 3 -8.79 6.08 -23.88
N ARG A 4 -9.73 5.36 -23.25
CA ARG A 4 -9.92 5.33 -21.79
C ARG A 4 -8.66 4.83 -21.10
N LYS A 5 -8.18 5.52 -20.06
CA LYS A 5 -7.01 5.14 -19.28
C LYS A 5 -7.41 4.72 -17.88
N ALA A 6 -6.56 3.93 -17.21
CA ALA A 6 -6.65 3.61 -15.80
C ALA A 6 -5.43 4.23 -15.08
N LEU A 7 -5.68 5.11 -14.12
CA LEU A 7 -4.68 5.86 -13.38
C LEU A 7 -4.60 5.30 -11.96
N PHE A 8 -3.43 4.88 -11.54
CA PHE A 8 -3.18 4.24 -10.25
C PHE A 8 -2.23 5.10 -9.42
N PHE A 9 -2.67 5.51 -8.26
CA PHE A 9 -1.93 6.39 -7.37
C PHE A 9 -1.58 5.69 -6.06
N ASP A 10 -0.32 5.75 -5.65
CA ASP A 10 0.01 5.46 -4.26
C ASP A 10 -0.53 6.57 -3.33
N ILE A 11 -0.51 6.33 -2.03
CA ILE A 11 -0.97 7.29 -1.01
C ILE A 11 0.22 8.11 -0.49
N ASP A 12 1.07 7.49 0.31
CA ASP A 12 2.08 8.17 1.11
C ASP A 12 3.22 8.68 0.25
N GLY A 13 3.48 9.98 0.28
CA GLY A 13 4.48 10.61 -0.61
C GLY A 13 4.01 10.80 -2.06
N THR A 14 2.80 10.39 -2.40
CA THR A 14 2.23 10.50 -3.75
C THR A 14 0.94 11.32 -3.76
N LEU A 15 -0.18 10.80 -3.26
CA LEU A 15 -1.43 11.55 -3.11
C LEU A 15 -1.48 12.34 -1.81
N PHE A 16 -0.89 11.81 -0.75
CA PHE A 16 -0.96 12.34 0.60
C PHE A 16 0.39 12.92 1.01
N SER A 17 0.39 14.19 1.43
CA SER A 17 1.57 14.82 2.03
C SER A 17 1.75 14.34 3.47
N GLU A 18 2.86 13.70 3.73
CA GLU A 18 3.25 13.32 5.09
C GLU A 18 3.59 14.55 5.96
N THR A 19 3.98 15.65 5.32
CA THR A 19 4.31 16.92 5.98
C THR A 19 3.04 17.66 6.41
N ASP A 20 2.13 17.88 5.47
CA ASP A 20 0.89 18.65 5.68
C ASP A 20 -0.25 17.77 6.21
N ARG A 21 -0.06 16.44 6.20
CA ARG A 21 -1.02 15.42 6.61
C ARG A 21 -2.38 15.58 5.91
N ASN A 22 -2.34 15.87 4.62
CA ASN A 22 -3.51 16.09 3.79
C ASN A 22 -3.24 15.73 2.33
N VAL A 23 -4.31 15.57 1.55
CA VAL A 23 -4.26 15.50 0.09
C VAL A 23 -4.40 16.93 -0.45
N PRO A 24 -3.48 17.43 -1.31
CA PRO A 24 -3.62 18.75 -1.92
C PRO A 24 -4.93 18.86 -2.70
N GLU A 25 -5.61 20.00 -2.58
CA GLU A 25 -6.86 20.25 -3.30
C GLU A 25 -6.67 20.18 -4.83
N SER A 26 -5.49 20.56 -5.33
CA SER A 26 -5.11 20.44 -6.72
C SER A 26 -5.10 18.99 -7.20
N ALA A 27 -4.61 18.05 -6.36
CA ALA A 27 -4.62 16.62 -6.66
C ALA A 27 -6.07 16.10 -6.73
N SER A 28 -6.91 16.37 -5.72
CA SER A 28 -8.31 15.96 -5.72
C SER A 28 -9.07 16.46 -6.97
N ARG A 29 -8.89 17.74 -7.33
CA ARG A 29 -9.47 18.31 -8.57
C ARG A 29 -8.95 17.66 -9.84
N ALA A 30 -7.67 17.29 -9.87
CA ALA A 30 -7.07 16.59 -11.01
C ALA A 30 -7.68 15.19 -11.20
N LEU A 31 -7.89 14.44 -10.10
CA LEU A 31 -8.56 13.14 -10.14
C LEU A 31 -9.99 13.26 -10.65
N GLU A 32 -10.78 14.22 -10.15
CA GLU A 32 -12.14 14.48 -10.61
C GLU A 32 -12.19 14.84 -12.11
N LYS A 33 -11.25 15.67 -12.57
CA LYS A 33 -11.15 16.07 -13.97
C LYS A 33 -10.80 14.88 -14.88
N ALA A 34 -9.91 14.00 -14.45
CA ALA A 34 -9.60 12.77 -15.20
C ALA A 34 -10.83 11.86 -15.32
N ARG A 35 -11.57 11.65 -14.23
CA ARG A 35 -12.82 10.88 -14.25
C ARG A 35 -13.87 11.52 -15.14
N SER A 36 -14.02 12.85 -15.14
CA SER A 36 -14.94 13.56 -16.04
C SER A 36 -14.58 13.40 -17.53
N ARG A 37 -13.32 13.12 -17.84
CA ARG A 37 -12.85 12.77 -19.19
C ARG A 37 -13.05 11.29 -19.56
N GLY A 38 -13.58 10.49 -18.62
CA GLY A 38 -13.87 9.07 -18.82
C GLY A 38 -12.73 8.13 -18.45
N HIS A 39 -11.64 8.63 -17.86
CA HIS A 39 -10.59 7.79 -17.29
C HIS A 39 -11.07 7.13 -15.99
N LEU A 40 -10.47 6.01 -15.64
CA LEU A 40 -10.65 5.35 -14.34
C LEU A 40 -9.53 5.78 -13.41
N VAL A 41 -9.88 6.05 -12.16
CA VAL A 41 -8.94 6.49 -11.14
C VAL A 41 -8.98 5.53 -9.95
N PHE A 42 -7.82 5.01 -9.57
CA PHE A 42 -7.68 4.05 -8.48
C PHE A 42 -6.59 4.48 -7.50
N VAL A 43 -6.81 4.24 -6.23
CA VAL A 43 -5.73 4.23 -5.23
C VAL A 43 -5.14 2.83 -5.18
N ASN A 44 -3.80 2.73 -5.15
CA ASN A 44 -3.06 1.46 -5.12
C ASN A 44 -1.96 1.51 -4.06
N THR A 45 -2.24 0.97 -2.87
CA THR A 45 -1.47 1.24 -1.67
C THR A 45 -1.04 -0.02 -0.90
N GLY A 46 0.04 0.09 -0.12
CA GLY A 46 0.42 -0.90 0.90
C GLY A 46 -0.49 -0.89 2.13
N ARG A 47 -1.18 0.23 2.41
CA ARG A 47 -2.13 0.32 3.52
C ARG A 47 -3.27 -0.67 3.34
N THR A 48 -3.69 -1.31 4.43
CA THR A 48 -4.91 -2.13 4.43
C THR A 48 -6.17 -1.26 4.47
N TRP A 49 -7.32 -1.86 4.28
CA TRP A 49 -8.58 -1.11 4.15
C TRP A 49 -8.90 -0.23 5.36
N CYS A 50 -8.68 -0.72 6.60
CA CYS A 50 -8.91 0.06 7.81
C CYS A 50 -7.97 1.28 7.89
N GLU A 51 -6.78 1.21 7.35
CA GLU A 51 -5.79 2.30 7.36
C GLU A 51 -6.10 3.40 6.34
N THR A 52 -7.03 3.16 5.41
CA THR A 52 -7.38 4.13 4.35
C THR A 52 -8.59 5.00 4.70
N GLU A 53 -9.26 4.79 5.82
CA GLU A 53 -10.53 5.44 6.16
C GLU A 53 -10.49 6.96 6.04
N GLN A 54 -9.49 7.59 6.62
CA GLN A 54 -9.31 9.05 6.53
C GLN A 54 -9.12 9.50 5.07
N ILE A 55 -8.29 8.80 4.30
CA ILE A 55 -7.98 9.18 2.92
C ILE A 55 -9.21 9.02 2.03
N ARG A 56 -10.05 8.00 2.28
CA ARG A 56 -11.29 7.78 1.53
C ARG A 56 -12.29 8.94 1.62
N THR A 57 -12.16 9.78 2.63
CA THR A 57 -13.00 10.99 2.75
C THR A 57 -12.45 12.19 1.98
N LEU A 58 -11.19 12.14 1.51
CA LEU A 58 -10.49 13.24 0.88
C LEU A 58 -10.46 13.15 -0.66
N VAL A 59 -10.66 11.96 -1.21
CA VAL A 59 -10.60 11.72 -2.67
C VAL A 59 -11.76 10.88 -3.15
N ASP A 60 -12.30 11.22 -4.32
CA ASP A 60 -13.32 10.44 -5.02
C ASP A 60 -12.67 9.65 -6.18
N VAL A 61 -12.67 8.32 -6.07
CA VAL A 61 -12.01 7.40 -6.98
C VAL A 61 -12.94 6.24 -7.38
N ASP A 62 -12.61 5.54 -8.46
CA ASP A 62 -13.39 4.40 -8.97
C ASP A 62 -13.10 3.10 -8.20
N GLY A 63 -12.01 3.07 -7.42
CA GLY A 63 -11.71 1.92 -6.57
C GLY A 63 -10.41 2.04 -5.79
N TRP A 64 -10.23 1.05 -4.90
CA TRP A 64 -9.15 0.98 -3.91
C TRP A 64 -8.49 -0.39 -3.98
N LEU A 65 -7.19 -0.41 -4.20
CA LEU A 65 -6.33 -1.59 -4.20
C LEU A 65 -5.44 -1.50 -2.97
N CYS A 66 -5.85 -2.18 -1.92
CA CYS A 66 -5.25 -2.08 -0.59
C CYS A 66 -4.37 -3.29 -0.26
N GLY A 67 -3.51 -3.15 0.76
CA GLY A 67 -2.68 -4.21 1.28
C GLY A 67 -1.76 -4.84 0.24
N CYS A 68 -1.16 -4.03 -0.65
CA CYS A 68 -0.37 -4.53 -1.77
C CYS A 68 -1.14 -5.53 -2.65
N GLY A 69 -2.43 -5.27 -2.88
CA GLY A 69 -3.27 -6.10 -3.75
C GLY A 69 -3.93 -7.30 -3.07
N THR A 70 -3.90 -7.37 -1.74
CA THR A 70 -4.64 -8.41 -0.99
C THR A 70 -6.12 -8.08 -0.84
N TYR A 71 -6.53 -6.81 -0.99
CA TYR A 71 -7.91 -6.38 -0.89
C TYR A 71 -8.25 -5.34 -1.95
N ILE A 72 -9.25 -5.61 -2.77
CA ILE A 72 -9.63 -4.75 -3.89
C ILE A 72 -11.12 -4.43 -3.83
N VAL A 73 -11.44 -3.13 -3.82
CA VAL A 73 -12.80 -2.60 -3.90
C VAL A 73 -12.91 -1.76 -5.16
N ALA A 74 -13.88 -2.05 -6.02
CA ALA A 74 -14.24 -1.20 -7.15
C ALA A 74 -15.72 -1.38 -7.51
N GLU A 75 -16.30 -0.43 -8.22
CA GLU A 75 -17.72 -0.45 -8.59
C GLU A 75 -18.66 -0.63 -7.37
N GLY A 76 -18.26 -0.09 -6.20
CA GLY A 76 -19.03 -0.18 -4.95
C GLY A 76 -19.05 -1.56 -4.29
N SER A 77 -18.22 -2.51 -4.74
CA SER A 77 -18.17 -3.87 -4.20
C SER A 77 -16.76 -4.38 -4.00
N VAL A 78 -16.59 -5.34 -3.09
CA VAL A 78 -15.34 -6.08 -2.91
C VAL A 78 -15.16 -7.02 -4.08
N LEU A 79 -14.14 -6.82 -4.88
CA LEU A 79 -13.79 -7.68 -6.01
C LEU A 79 -12.81 -8.78 -5.63
N TYR A 80 -11.98 -8.54 -4.62
CA TYR A 80 -10.98 -9.48 -4.16
C TYR A 80 -10.68 -9.28 -2.68
N ASP A 81 -10.59 -10.36 -1.91
CA ASP A 81 -10.24 -10.39 -0.48
C ASP A 81 -9.36 -11.61 -0.22
N ARG A 82 -8.08 -11.37 0.04
CA ARG A 82 -7.11 -12.42 0.36
C ARG A 82 -6.64 -12.25 1.79
N ARG A 83 -7.09 -13.13 2.64
CA ARG A 83 -6.64 -13.22 4.03
C ARG A 83 -5.68 -14.38 4.20
N ILE A 84 -4.75 -14.25 5.14
CA ILE A 84 -3.86 -15.34 5.53
C ILE A 84 -4.72 -16.39 6.26
N PRO A 85 -4.68 -17.68 5.87
CA PRO A 85 -5.44 -18.72 6.56
C PRO A 85 -5.13 -18.73 8.06
N LYS A 86 -6.14 -18.92 8.90
CA LYS A 86 -6.04 -18.78 10.35
C LYS A 86 -4.94 -19.64 10.96
N GLU A 87 -4.86 -20.91 10.59
CA GLU A 87 -3.82 -21.83 11.08
C GLU A 87 -2.43 -21.33 10.68
N ARG A 88 -2.30 -20.78 9.46
CA ARG A 88 -1.05 -20.20 8.99
C ARG A 88 -0.70 -18.92 9.71
N GLY A 89 -1.69 -18.10 10.03
CA GLY A 89 -1.53 -16.90 10.85
C GLY A 89 -0.96 -17.22 12.24
N GLU A 90 -1.44 -18.28 12.89
CA GLU A 90 -0.91 -18.73 14.19
C GLU A 90 0.54 -19.22 14.08
N GLU A 91 0.87 -19.99 13.03
CA GLU A 91 2.26 -20.42 12.77
C GLU A 91 3.18 -19.21 12.56
N ILE A 92 2.74 -18.19 11.81
CA ILE A 92 3.50 -16.96 11.56
C ILE A 92 3.73 -16.20 12.87
N LYS A 93 2.70 -15.97 13.68
CA LYS A 93 2.82 -15.29 14.98
C LYS A 93 3.85 -15.99 15.87
N ALA A 94 3.74 -17.32 15.98
CA ALA A 94 4.68 -18.13 16.77
C ALA A 94 6.12 -18.04 16.25
N ALA A 95 6.31 -18.04 14.94
CA ALA A 95 7.64 -17.90 14.31
C ALA A 95 8.23 -16.51 14.57
N VAL A 96 7.46 -15.45 14.40
CA VAL A 96 7.88 -14.06 14.63
C VAL A 96 8.34 -13.87 16.07
N ILE A 97 7.52 -14.30 17.05
CA ILE A 97 7.86 -14.20 18.48
C ILE A 97 9.12 -15.02 18.80
N ARG A 98 9.19 -16.27 18.32
CA ARG A 98 10.36 -17.15 18.54
C ARG A 98 11.64 -16.56 17.96
N CYS A 99 11.56 -15.87 16.82
CA CYS A 99 12.71 -15.22 16.19
C CYS A 99 13.06 -13.87 16.80
N GLY A 100 12.32 -13.39 17.79
CA GLY A 100 12.60 -12.12 18.47
C GLY A 100 12.27 -10.88 17.64
N LEU A 101 11.29 -10.98 16.75
CA LEU A 101 10.75 -9.85 16.01
C LEU A 101 9.43 -9.41 16.62
N ASP A 102 9.02 -8.20 16.32
CA ASP A 102 7.73 -7.62 16.72
C ASP A 102 7.20 -6.71 15.62
N GLY A 103 5.91 -6.35 15.69
CA GLY A 103 5.30 -5.51 14.69
C GLY A 103 3.78 -5.47 14.77
N VAL A 104 3.15 -5.40 13.60
CA VAL A 104 1.71 -5.27 13.47
C VAL A 104 1.17 -6.24 12.43
N LEU A 105 0.09 -6.94 12.77
CA LEU A 105 -0.71 -7.72 11.83
C LEU A 105 -1.82 -6.83 11.29
N GLU A 106 -1.93 -6.73 9.99
CA GLU A 106 -2.78 -5.76 9.31
C GLU A 106 -3.93 -6.49 8.62
N GLY A 107 -5.12 -6.31 9.18
CA GLY A 107 -6.38 -6.87 8.66
C GLY A 107 -7.16 -5.85 7.85
N VAL A 108 -8.28 -6.28 7.31
CA VAL A 108 -9.22 -5.42 6.59
C VAL A 108 -9.97 -4.51 7.56
N GLU A 109 -10.36 -5.04 8.71
CA GLU A 109 -11.18 -4.35 9.69
C GLU A 109 -10.36 -3.57 10.73
N ALA A 110 -9.18 -4.09 11.10
CA ALA A 110 -8.34 -3.52 12.15
C ALA A 110 -6.89 -4.02 12.05
N CYS A 111 -6.01 -3.37 12.80
CA CYS A 111 -4.63 -3.79 13.04
C CYS A 111 -4.50 -4.43 14.43
N TYR A 112 -3.65 -5.45 14.54
CA TYR A 112 -3.48 -6.24 15.75
C TYR A 112 -2.02 -6.23 16.20
N MET A 113 -1.79 -5.97 17.47
CA MET A 113 -0.44 -5.90 18.05
C MET A 113 -0.33 -6.80 19.28
N GLN A 114 0.88 -7.09 19.72
CA GLN A 114 1.08 -7.80 20.97
C GLN A 114 0.48 -7.01 22.15
N LYS A 115 -0.06 -7.72 23.15
CA LYS A 115 -0.66 -7.11 24.34
C LYS A 115 0.37 -6.36 25.17
N ALA A 116 1.52 -6.98 25.39
CA ALA A 116 2.62 -6.36 26.09
C ALA A 116 3.25 -5.23 25.27
N PRO A 117 3.70 -4.13 25.90
CA PRO A 117 4.50 -3.13 25.22
C PRO A 117 5.78 -3.73 24.64
N SER A 118 6.12 -3.30 23.43
CA SER A 118 7.35 -3.73 22.76
C SER A 118 8.59 -3.04 23.34
N PRO A 119 9.73 -3.74 23.49
CA PRO A 119 10.99 -3.07 23.78
C PRO A 119 11.50 -2.24 22.58
N MET A 120 11.01 -2.50 21.38
CA MET A 120 11.38 -1.79 20.16
C MET A 120 10.61 -0.48 20.06
N LYS A 121 11.33 0.65 20.12
CA LYS A 121 10.72 2.00 20.03
C LYS A 121 9.87 2.17 18.76
N LYS A 122 10.33 1.67 17.61
CA LYS A 122 9.62 1.77 16.34
C LYS A 122 8.23 1.10 16.38
N VAL A 123 8.11 -0.04 17.06
CA VAL A 123 6.83 -0.75 17.25
C VAL A 123 5.88 0.10 18.10
N GLU A 124 6.39 0.70 19.16
CA GLU A 124 5.56 1.55 20.04
C GLU A 124 5.18 2.88 19.39
N ASP A 125 6.03 3.45 18.54
CA ASP A 125 5.69 4.64 17.76
C ASP A 125 4.61 4.30 16.72
N CYS A 126 4.69 3.14 16.08
CA CYS A 126 3.64 2.61 15.20
C CYS A 126 2.32 2.40 15.97
N ARG A 127 2.38 1.78 17.17
CA ARG A 127 1.22 1.61 18.05
C ARG A 127 0.52 2.93 18.36
N LYS A 128 1.27 3.97 18.72
CA LYS A 128 0.71 5.30 19.01
C LYS A 128 0.03 5.89 17.78
N GLY A 129 0.64 5.75 16.60
CA GLY A 129 0.07 6.20 15.33
C GLY A 129 -1.27 5.51 15.04
N PHE A 130 -1.32 4.20 15.14
CA PHE A 130 -2.54 3.43 14.90
C PHE A 130 -3.62 3.65 15.96
N MET A 131 -3.23 3.85 17.23
CA MET A 131 -4.18 4.29 18.27
C MET A 131 -4.79 5.64 17.94
N ALA A 132 -4.00 6.60 17.50
CA ALA A 132 -4.48 7.92 17.10
C ALA A 132 -5.43 7.86 15.88
N MET A 133 -5.26 6.87 15.01
CA MET A 133 -6.15 6.61 13.89
C MET A 133 -7.40 5.80 14.29
N GLY A 134 -7.44 5.22 15.49
CA GLY A 134 -8.56 4.40 15.97
C GLY A 134 -8.68 3.03 15.29
N ILE A 135 -7.59 2.51 14.74
CA ILE A 135 -7.58 1.26 13.95
C ILE A 135 -6.95 0.06 14.66
N ILE A 136 -6.46 0.24 15.89
CA ILE A 136 -6.02 -0.90 16.71
C ILE A 136 -7.23 -1.63 17.29
N SER A 137 -7.23 -2.95 17.12
CA SER A 137 -8.22 -3.84 17.73
C SER A 137 -8.00 -4.00 19.23
N ASP A 138 -9.07 -4.31 19.96
CA ASP A 138 -8.99 -4.83 21.33
C ASP A 138 -8.43 -6.25 21.40
N TYR A 139 -8.47 -6.99 20.29
CA TYR A 139 -7.80 -8.29 20.15
C TYR A 139 -6.31 -8.11 19.93
N THR A 140 -5.54 -9.02 20.48
CA THR A 140 -4.07 -9.02 20.45
C THR A 140 -3.53 -10.28 19.78
N TRP A 141 -2.21 -10.40 19.67
CA TRP A 141 -1.60 -11.60 19.09
C TRP A 141 -1.89 -12.90 19.87
N GLU A 142 -2.28 -12.79 21.15
CA GLU A 142 -2.68 -13.96 21.96
C GLU A 142 -4.09 -14.47 21.57
N ASP A 143 -4.89 -13.66 20.91
CA ASP A 143 -6.24 -14.04 20.48
C ASP A 143 -6.22 -14.74 19.12
N THR A 144 -7.23 -15.55 18.85
CA THR A 144 -7.34 -16.34 17.62
C THR A 144 -8.64 -16.09 16.85
N CYS A 145 -9.41 -15.07 17.23
CA CYS A 145 -10.76 -14.82 16.69
C CYS A 145 -10.78 -13.80 15.54
N TYR A 146 -9.62 -13.40 15.03
CA TYR A 146 -9.46 -12.48 13.91
C TYR A 146 -8.62 -13.11 12.79
N ASP A 147 -8.56 -12.43 11.66
CA ASP A 147 -7.65 -12.72 10.55
C ASP A 147 -6.94 -11.45 10.09
N PHE A 148 -5.92 -11.60 9.26
CA PHE A 148 -5.15 -10.50 8.70
C PHE A 148 -4.68 -10.84 7.28
N SER A 149 -4.38 -9.82 6.50
CA SER A 149 -4.05 -9.95 5.08
C SER A 149 -2.55 -9.85 4.81
N LYS A 150 -1.86 -9.04 5.59
CA LYS A 150 -0.42 -8.80 5.55
C LYS A 150 0.06 -8.41 6.94
N PHE A 151 1.36 -8.21 7.09
CA PHE A 151 1.92 -7.73 8.36
C PHE A 151 3.23 -6.97 8.13
N CYS A 152 3.56 -6.10 9.07
CA CYS A 152 4.82 -5.39 9.12
C CYS A 152 5.60 -5.78 10.36
N LEU A 153 6.90 -5.95 10.21
CA LEU A 153 7.81 -6.34 11.29
C LEU A 153 8.95 -5.34 11.42
N MET A 154 9.37 -5.15 12.64
CA MET A 154 10.58 -4.42 13.00
C MET A 154 11.59 -5.38 13.61
N THR A 155 12.86 -5.04 13.43
CA THR A 155 13.98 -5.82 13.96
C THR A 155 14.86 -4.98 14.88
N ASP A 156 15.59 -5.66 15.76
CA ASP A 156 16.67 -5.14 16.57
C ASP A 156 17.89 -6.06 16.47
N GLU A 157 18.91 -5.81 17.29
CA GLU A 157 20.14 -6.58 17.33
C GLU A 157 19.97 -8.06 17.78
N ASN A 158 18.84 -8.39 18.41
CA ASN A 158 18.53 -9.74 18.88
C ASN A 158 17.64 -10.52 17.91
N SER A 159 17.13 -9.86 16.89
CA SER A 159 16.19 -10.41 15.94
C SER A 159 16.86 -11.38 14.98
N ARG A 160 16.26 -12.56 14.76
CA ARG A 160 16.75 -13.61 13.86
C ARG A 160 15.97 -13.63 12.55
N MET A 161 16.06 -12.53 11.79
CA MET A 161 15.32 -12.37 10.54
C MET A 161 15.61 -13.46 9.51
N ASP A 162 16.84 -13.96 9.42
CA ASP A 162 17.21 -15.02 8.47
C ASP A 162 16.58 -16.39 8.82
N GLU A 163 16.30 -16.64 10.10
CA GLU A 163 15.55 -17.82 10.52
C GLU A 163 14.07 -17.66 10.13
N LEU A 164 13.48 -16.50 10.40
CA LEU A 164 12.11 -16.21 10.02
C LEU A 164 11.91 -16.32 8.51
N LYS A 165 12.83 -15.76 7.70
CA LYS A 165 12.78 -15.87 6.22
C LYS A 165 12.71 -17.33 5.73
N LYS A 166 13.39 -18.26 6.40
CA LYS A 166 13.35 -19.69 6.04
C LYS A 166 11.98 -20.31 6.36
N GLU A 167 11.33 -19.88 7.42
CA GLU A 167 10.06 -20.44 7.87
C GLU A 167 8.85 -19.92 7.07
N ILE A 168 8.84 -18.62 6.78
CA ILE A 168 7.69 -18.00 6.11
C ILE A 168 7.92 -17.75 4.61
N GLY A 169 9.17 -17.75 4.14
CA GLY A 169 9.51 -17.41 2.75
C GLY A 169 9.02 -18.41 1.70
N ARG A 170 8.40 -19.53 2.09
CA ARG A 170 7.76 -20.46 1.15
C ARG A 170 6.51 -19.85 0.51
N ASP A 171 5.73 -19.08 1.28
CA ASP A 171 4.42 -18.55 0.91
C ASP A 171 4.26 -17.04 1.15
N MET A 172 5.24 -16.41 1.82
CA MET A 172 5.29 -14.98 2.04
C MET A 172 6.41 -14.33 1.23
N GLU A 173 6.14 -13.14 0.69
CA GLU A 173 7.13 -12.21 0.14
C GLU A 173 7.54 -11.24 1.23
N ILE A 174 8.84 -11.02 1.39
CA ILE A 174 9.42 -10.16 2.42
C ILE A 174 10.08 -8.97 1.73
N ILE A 175 9.53 -7.81 1.92
CA ILE A 175 9.96 -6.55 1.33
C ILE A 175 10.73 -5.78 2.38
N ASP A 176 12.03 -5.61 2.17
CA ASP A 176 12.86 -4.75 3.01
C ASP A 176 12.61 -3.29 2.65
N ARG A 177 12.13 -2.51 3.63
CA ARG A 177 11.82 -1.10 3.49
C ARG A 177 12.94 -0.20 4.01
N GLY A 178 14.05 -0.79 4.46
CA GLY A 178 15.12 -0.09 5.16
C GLY A 178 14.80 0.19 6.62
N ASP A 179 15.79 0.72 7.35
CA ASP A 179 15.64 1.12 8.76
C ASP A 179 15.05 0.03 9.65
N ASP A 180 15.45 -1.24 9.47
CA ASP A 180 14.97 -2.38 10.24
C ASP A 180 13.45 -2.60 10.15
N PHE A 181 12.82 -2.16 9.06
CA PHE A 181 11.39 -2.28 8.80
C PHE A 181 11.14 -3.18 7.58
N PHE A 182 10.30 -4.17 7.78
CA PHE A 182 9.94 -5.17 6.76
C PHE A 182 8.43 -5.23 6.57
N GLU A 183 8.00 -5.19 5.32
CA GLU A 183 6.62 -5.43 4.93
C GLU A 183 6.50 -6.85 4.38
N ILE A 184 5.54 -7.62 4.87
CA ILE A 184 5.38 -9.03 4.49
C ILE A 184 3.97 -9.23 3.94
N VAL A 185 3.92 -9.75 2.70
CA VAL A 185 2.68 -10.00 1.97
C VAL A 185 2.62 -11.45 1.48
N PRO A 186 1.45 -12.04 1.28
CA PRO A 186 1.34 -13.34 0.65
C PRO A 186 1.94 -13.33 -0.76
N LYS A 187 2.73 -14.33 -1.13
CA LYS A 187 3.29 -14.46 -2.49
C LYS A 187 2.22 -14.37 -3.56
N GLY A 188 2.57 -13.76 -4.68
CA GLY A 188 1.65 -13.51 -5.78
C GLY A 188 0.79 -12.25 -5.62
N HIS A 189 1.01 -11.47 -4.55
CA HIS A 189 0.35 -10.20 -4.31
C HIS A 189 1.36 -9.05 -4.35
N SER A 190 1.00 -8.01 -5.04
CA SER A 190 1.77 -6.77 -5.16
C SER A 190 0.88 -5.66 -5.74
N LYS A 191 1.34 -4.43 -5.72
CA LYS A 191 0.69 -3.33 -6.43
C LYS A 191 0.52 -3.62 -7.94
N ALA A 192 1.41 -4.41 -8.54
CA ALA A 192 1.31 -4.81 -9.96
C ALA A 192 0.18 -5.81 -10.21
N THR A 193 0.07 -6.84 -9.39
CA THR A 193 -0.98 -7.86 -9.57
C THR A 193 -2.38 -7.28 -9.36
N ALA A 194 -2.51 -6.29 -8.48
CA ALA A 194 -3.76 -5.55 -8.31
C ALA A 194 -4.14 -4.76 -9.59
N ILE A 195 -3.16 -4.08 -10.21
CA ILE A 195 -3.37 -3.39 -11.49
C ILE A 195 -3.83 -4.37 -12.56
N GLU A 196 -3.17 -5.52 -12.69
CA GLU A 196 -3.53 -6.55 -13.67
C GLU A 196 -4.98 -7.01 -13.51
N MET A 197 -5.44 -7.24 -12.27
CA MET A 197 -6.83 -7.60 -12.00
C MET A 197 -7.82 -6.51 -12.45
N ILE A 198 -7.51 -5.24 -12.19
CA ILE A 198 -8.34 -4.11 -12.60
C ILE A 198 -8.37 -3.96 -14.13
N LEU A 199 -7.22 -4.00 -14.78
CA LEU A 199 -7.16 -3.91 -16.24
C LEU A 199 -8.02 -5.01 -16.87
N LYS A 200 -7.86 -6.26 -16.43
CA LYS A 200 -8.68 -7.38 -16.89
C LYS A 200 -10.18 -7.16 -16.62
N ARG A 201 -10.54 -6.66 -15.43
CA ARG A 201 -11.94 -6.40 -15.06
C ARG A 201 -12.60 -5.38 -15.97
N PHE A 202 -11.87 -4.33 -16.37
CA PHE A 202 -12.40 -3.22 -17.17
C PHE A 202 -12.11 -3.33 -18.68
N GLY A 203 -11.49 -4.43 -19.11
CA GLY A 203 -11.17 -4.67 -20.53
C GLY A 203 -10.16 -3.67 -21.08
N LEU A 204 -9.17 -3.30 -20.25
CA LEU A 204 -8.09 -2.39 -20.59
C LEU A 204 -6.78 -3.16 -20.75
N GLU A 205 -5.88 -2.60 -21.57
CA GLU A 205 -4.57 -3.17 -21.81
C GLU A 205 -3.49 -2.49 -20.94
N ARG A 206 -2.32 -3.08 -20.88
CA ARG A 206 -1.20 -2.58 -20.09
C ARG A 206 -0.76 -1.16 -20.50
N GLU A 207 -0.91 -0.83 -21.77
CA GLU A 207 -0.66 0.49 -22.37
C GLU A 207 -1.61 1.57 -21.87
N ASP A 208 -2.75 1.17 -21.32
CA ASP A 208 -3.73 2.09 -20.77
C ASP A 208 -3.48 2.40 -19.29
N ALA A 209 -2.59 1.66 -18.64
CA ALA A 209 -2.24 1.87 -17.24
C ALA A 209 -1.23 3.01 -17.07
N TRP A 210 -1.53 3.91 -16.15
CA TRP A 210 -0.65 4.97 -15.66
C TRP A 210 -0.44 4.79 -14.18
N VAL A 211 0.80 4.79 -13.70
CA VAL A 211 1.14 4.62 -12.29
C VAL A 211 1.87 5.84 -11.75
N PHE A 212 1.53 6.23 -10.53
CA PHE A 212 2.11 7.34 -9.79
C PHE A 212 2.59 6.82 -8.44
N GLY A 213 3.87 7.04 -8.12
CA GLY A 213 4.47 6.52 -6.90
C GLY A 213 5.77 7.22 -6.55
N ASP A 214 6.34 6.88 -5.38
CA ASP A 214 7.53 7.52 -4.83
C ASP A 214 8.50 6.56 -4.15
N SER A 215 8.07 5.41 -3.67
CA SER A 215 8.88 4.56 -2.80
C SER A 215 9.04 3.11 -3.31
N MET A 216 10.01 2.38 -2.76
CA MET A 216 10.40 1.04 -3.27
C MET A 216 9.27 0.01 -3.24
N ASN A 217 8.20 0.19 -2.48
CA ASN A 217 7.01 -0.68 -2.58
C ASN A 217 6.22 -0.48 -3.89
N ASP A 218 6.49 0.60 -4.62
CA ASP A 218 5.93 0.89 -5.94
C ASP A 218 6.69 0.17 -7.06
N LEU A 219 7.88 -0.33 -6.79
CA LEU A 219 8.72 -0.96 -7.80
C LEU A 219 7.96 -2.00 -8.64
N PRO A 220 7.13 -2.89 -8.06
CA PRO A 220 6.37 -3.84 -8.88
C PRO A 220 5.45 -3.15 -9.90
N MET A 221 4.72 -2.08 -9.53
CA MET A 221 3.85 -1.38 -10.48
C MET A 221 4.64 -0.57 -11.51
N PHE A 222 5.83 -0.04 -11.14
CA PHE A 222 6.74 0.62 -12.08
C PHE A 222 7.37 -0.37 -13.07
N GLN A 223 7.63 -1.61 -12.67
CA GLN A 223 8.09 -2.66 -13.59
C GLN A 223 6.97 -3.15 -14.51
N TYR A 224 5.74 -3.15 -14.03
CA TYR A 224 4.58 -3.63 -14.77
C TYR A 224 4.06 -2.60 -15.79
N ALA A 225 3.74 -1.38 -15.38
CA ALA A 225 3.12 -0.37 -16.24
C ALA A 225 4.10 0.18 -17.29
N LEU A 226 3.57 0.70 -18.40
CA LEU A 226 4.37 1.39 -19.41
C LEU A 226 4.46 2.90 -19.12
N ASN A 227 3.41 3.49 -18.58
CA ASN A 227 3.35 4.92 -18.25
C ASN A 227 3.58 5.11 -16.74
N LYS A 228 4.70 5.73 -16.38
CA LYS A 228 5.25 5.75 -15.02
C LYS A 228 5.63 7.15 -14.62
N VAL A 229 4.96 7.66 -13.62
CA VAL A 229 5.19 8.99 -13.07
C VAL A 229 5.80 8.85 -11.68
N LEU A 230 7.01 9.31 -11.51
CA LEU A 230 7.75 9.32 -10.25
C LEU A 230 7.59 10.69 -9.59
N MET A 231 7.26 10.71 -8.30
CA MET A 231 7.12 11.96 -7.54
C MET A 231 8.45 12.68 -7.39
N GLY A 232 8.42 14.00 -7.15
CA GLY A 232 9.63 14.83 -7.02
C GLY A 232 10.50 14.47 -5.80
N LYS A 233 9.88 14.05 -4.69
CA LYS A 233 10.54 13.40 -3.56
C LYS A 233 10.29 11.91 -3.67
N HIS A 234 11.33 11.11 -3.77
CA HIS A 234 11.22 9.68 -4.04
C HIS A 234 12.46 8.88 -3.64
N ASP A 235 12.33 7.57 -3.60
CA ASP A 235 13.43 6.64 -3.46
C ASP A 235 14.23 6.53 -4.78
N ARG A 236 15.53 6.79 -4.71
CA ARG A 236 16.42 6.75 -5.89
C ARG A 236 16.40 5.42 -6.65
N GLY A 237 16.08 4.34 -5.98
CA GLY A 237 15.94 3.02 -6.60
C GLY A 237 14.87 2.96 -7.71
N LEU A 238 13.92 3.89 -7.73
CA LEU A 238 12.89 3.98 -8.76
C LEU A 238 13.29 4.79 -10.01
N GLU A 239 14.30 5.64 -9.92
CA GLU A 239 14.74 6.51 -11.03
C GLU A 239 14.94 5.75 -12.36
N PRO A 240 15.59 4.54 -12.38
CA PRO A 240 15.80 3.81 -13.62
C PRO A 240 14.49 3.33 -14.31
N TYR A 241 13.38 3.32 -13.58
CA TYR A 241 12.08 2.86 -14.07
C TYR A 241 11.15 4.01 -14.47
N ALA A 242 11.43 5.24 -14.06
CA ALA A 242 10.58 6.39 -14.32
C ALA A 242 10.57 6.76 -15.82
N ALA A 243 9.37 7.06 -16.34
CA ALA A 243 9.21 7.68 -17.66
C ALA A 243 9.09 9.21 -17.56
N PHE A 244 8.59 9.70 -16.42
CA PHE A 244 8.44 11.12 -16.13
C PHE A 244 8.64 11.34 -14.63
N VAL A 245 9.42 12.35 -14.27
CA VAL A 245 9.58 12.81 -12.88
C VAL A 245 8.79 14.10 -12.72
N THR A 246 7.83 14.10 -11.80
CA THR A 246 7.02 15.28 -11.49
C THR A 246 7.57 16.06 -10.31
N LYS A 247 6.78 16.98 -9.76
CA LYS A 247 7.09 17.74 -8.55
C LYS A 247 6.77 16.95 -7.28
N THR A 248 7.08 17.50 -6.11
CA THR A 248 6.66 16.91 -4.83
C THR A 248 5.16 17.03 -4.62
N VAL A 249 4.63 16.34 -3.62
CA VAL A 249 3.20 16.45 -3.25
C VAL A 249 2.84 17.89 -2.93
N GLU A 250 3.68 18.57 -2.14
CA GLU A 250 3.51 19.95 -1.68
C GLU A 250 3.60 20.99 -2.81
N GLU A 251 4.21 20.61 -3.94
CA GLU A 251 4.36 21.44 -5.14
C GLU A 251 3.32 21.10 -6.23
N ASP A 252 2.19 20.50 -5.84
CA ASP A 252 1.11 20.12 -6.76
C ASP A 252 1.53 19.07 -7.82
N GLY A 253 2.42 18.14 -7.45
CA GLY A 253 3.06 17.21 -8.38
C GLY A 253 2.10 16.36 -9.21
N ILE A 254 0.98 15.89 -8.62
CA ILE A 254 -0.04 15.11 -9.32
C ILE A 254 -0.74 15.95 -10.40
N ALA A 255 -1.24 17.13 -10.04
CA ALA A 255 -1.92 18.01 -10.99
C ALA A 255 -0.98 18.42 -12.13
N TYR A 256 0.25 18.81 -11.79
CA TYR A 256 1.28 19.16 -12.78
C TYR A 256 1.57 18.02 -13.76
N ALA A 257 1.75 16.80 -13.26
CA ALA A 257 2.00 15.65 -14.12
C ALA A 257 0.81 15.36 -15.04
N MET A 258 -0.41 15.35 -14.49
CA MET A 258 -1.62 15.02 -15.26
C MET A 258 -1.91 16.04 -16.36
N GLU A 259 -1.67 17.33 -16.10
CA GLU A 259 -1.77 18.40 -17.13
C GLU A 259 -0.67 18.24 -18.19
N THR A 260 0.60 18.10 -17.77
CA THR A 260 1.74 17.99 -18.68
C THR A 260 1.63 16.80 -19.62
N LEU A 261 1.09 15.68 -19.13
CA LEU A 261 0.94 14.43 -19.85
C LEU A 261 -0.40 14.31 -20.61
N GLY A 262 -1.24 15.36 -20.56
CA GLY A 262 -2.52 15.42 -21.30
C GLY A 262 -3.61 14.49 -20.76
N LEU A 263 -3.51 14.07 -19.50
CA LEU A 263 -4.51 13.25 -18.82
C LEU A 263 -5.73 14.08 -18.35
N ILE A 264 -5.50 15.39 -18.13
CA ILE A 264 -6.54 16.36 -17.72
C ILE A 264 -6.43 17.68 -18.46
#